data_5be577506246dfe09c065b5664a96460
#
_entry.id   5be577506246dfe09c065b5664a96460
#
_cell.length_a   1.000
_cell.length_b   1.000
_cell.length_c   1.000
_cell.angle_alpha   90.00
_cell.angle_beta   90.00
_cell.angle_gamma   90.00
#
_symmetry.space_group_name_H-M   'P 1'
#
loop_
_entity.id
_entity.type
_entity.pdbx_description
1 polymer ?
#
loop_
_entity_poly.entity_id
_entity_poly.type
_entity_poly.pdbx_seq_one_letter_code
_entity_poly.pdbx_strand_id
1 'polypeptide(L)'
;MSRAAFSWEDPFLLDDQLTEDERMIRDSAKAFATDVLLPRVEKAYLEETTDPELFRLMGQAGLLGVTLPEEYGAANAGYVSYGLVAREVERVDSGYRSMMSVQSSLVMYPIYAYGSDEQRKKYLPGLVSGELIGCFGLTEPDAGSDPAGMKTRAEKIDGGYRLSGSKMWISNSPIADVF
;
A
#
# COMPACT_ATOMS: atom_id res chain seq x y z
N MET A 1 -21.89 -35.89 -8.05
CA MET A 1 -20.89 -34.80 -8.04
C MET A 1 -19.53 -35.44 -7.80
N SER A 2 -18.60 -35.37 -8.72
CA SER A 2 -17.23 -35.86 -8.52
C SER A 2 -16.55 -34.95 -7.50
N ARG A 3 -15.89 -35.52 -6.50
CA ARG A 3 -15.01 -34.72 -5.61
C ARG A 3 -13.90 -34.11 -6.43
N ALA A 4 -13.65 -32.80 -6.25
CA ALA A 4 -12.49 -32.14 -6.84
C ALA A 4 -11.20 -32.87 -6.38
N ALA A 5 -10.24 -33.01 -7.30
CA ALA A 5 -8.95 -33.60 -6.97
C ALA A 5 -8.21 -32.68 -5.99
N PHE A 6 -7.53 -33.25 -4.99
CA PHE A 6 -6.72 -32.49 -4.07
C PHE A 6 -5.51 -31.87 -4.79
N SER A 7 -5.28 -30.59 -4.59
CA SER A 7 -4.11 -29.85 -5.09
C SER A 7 -3.32 -29.25 -3.94
N TRP A 8 -2.02 -29.49 -3.90
CA TRP A 8 -1.13 -28.85 -2.93
C TRP A 8 -0.94 -27.35 -3.17
N GLU A 9 -1.13 -26.89 -4.40
CA GLU A 9 -1.02 -25.48 -4.78
C GLU A 9 -2.22 -24.67 -4.29
N ASP A 10 -3.41 -25.32 -4.27
CA ASP A 10 -4.64 -24.73 -3.76
C ASP A 10 -5.47 -25.79 -2.99
N PRO A 11 -5.02 -26.18 -1.77
CA PRO A 11 -5.65 -27.26 -0.99
C PRO A 11 -7.06 -26.93 -0.50
N PHE A 12 -7.44 -25.67 -0.49
CA PHE A 12 -8.76 -25.18 -0.06
C PHE A 12 -9.65 -24.75 -1.23
N LEU A 13 -9.21 -24.94 -2.45
CA LEU A 13 -9.91 -24.54 -3.68
C LEU A 13 -10.34 -23.06 -3.64
N LEU A 14 -9.43 -22.20 -3.22
CA LEU A 14 -9.69 -20.77 -3.10
C LEU A 14 -9.87 -20.13 -4.49
N ASP A 15 -9.16 -20.62 -5.49
CA ASP A 15 -9.27 -20.15 -6.87
C ASP A 15 -10.68 -20.37 -7.44
N ASP A 16 -11.39 -21.42 -7.01
CA ASP A 16 -12.76 -21.69 -7.43
C ASP A 16 -13.76 -20.64 -6.88
N GLN A 17 -13.39 -19.93 -5.82
CA GLN A 17 -14.22 -18.92 -5.18
C GLN A 17 -14.04 -17.53 -5.80
N LEU A 18 -12.99 -17.33 -6.59
CA LEU A 18 -12.70 -16.05 -7.22
C LEU A 18 -13.58 -15.81 -8.44
N THR A 19 -14.00 -14.57 -8.63
CA THR A 19 -14.61 -14.09 -9.87
C THR A 19 -13.57 -14.05 -10.98
N GLU A 20 -14.02 -13.88 -12.23
CA GLU A 20 -13.14 -13.72 -13.39
C GLU A 20 -12.28 -12.46 -13.26
N ASP A 21 -12.86 -11.35 -12.81
CA ASP A 21 -12.14 -10.08 -12.59
C ASP A 21 -11.07 -10.22 -11.50
N GLU A 22 -11.38 -10.90 -10.39
CA GLU A 22 -10.42 -11.14 -9.32
C GLU A 22 -9.25 -12.00 -9.78
N ARG A 23 -9.50 -13.03 -10.60
CA ARG A 23 -8.42 -13.83 -11.22
C ARG A 23 -7.56 -12.99 -12.14
N MET A 24 -8.17 -12.16 -12.97
CA MET A 24 -7.45 -11.26 -13.89
C MET A 24 -6.58 -10.26 -13.13
N ILE A 25 -7.09 -9.66 -12.06
CA ILE A 25 -6.33 -8.75 -11.18
C ILE A 25 -5.15 -9.49 -10.54
N ARG A 26 -5.38 -10.68 -9.99
CA ARG A 26 -4.31 -11.53 -9.43
C ARG A 26 -3.22 -11.82 -10.45
N ASP A 27 -3.60 -12.27 -11.65
CA ASP A 27 -2.66 -12.68 -12.69
C ASP A 27 -1.84 -11.49 -13.20
N SER A 28 -2.46 -10.32 -13.32
CA SER A 28 -1.78 -9.05 -13.65
C SER A 28 -0.80 -8.65 -12.55
N ALA A 29 -1.19 -8.74 -11.28
CA ALA A 29 -0.31 -8.45 -10.15
C ALA A 29 0.87 -9.43 -10.07
N LYS A 30 0.62 -10.73 -10.36
CA LYS A 30 1.65 -11.77 -10.42
C LYS A 30 2.67 -11.49 -11.51
N ALA A 31 2.21 -11.13 -12.71
CA ALA A 31 3.09 -10.78 -13.82
C ALA A 31 3.94 -9.57 -13.48
N PHE A 32 3.33 -8.49 -13.00
CA PHE A 32 4.05 -7.29 -12.55
C PHE A 32 5.10 -7.61 -11.47
N ALA A 33 4.71 -8.34 -10.42
CA ALA A 33 5.62 -8.69 -9.33
C ALA A 33 6.82 -9.54 -9.84
N THR A 34 6.59 -10.46 -10.76
CA THR A 34 7.62 -11.32 -11.33
C THR A 34 8.55 -10.56 -12.28
N ASP A 35 7.99 -9.73 -13.17
CA ASP A 35 8.74 -9.11 -14.25
C ASP A 35 9.39 -7.79 -13.84
N VAL A 36 8.77 -7.06 -12.91
CA VAL A 36 9.23 -5.73 -12.49
C VAL A 36 9.90 -5.74 -11.13
N LEU A 37 9.32 -6.39 -10.13
CA LEU A 37 9.83 -6.34 -8.76
C LEU A 37 10.95 -7.35 -8.52
N LEU A 38 10.74 -8.62 -8.86
CA LEU A 38 11.67 -9.70 -8.56
C LEU A 38 13.11 -9.43 -9.03
N PRO A 39 13.36 -8.91 -10.25
CA PRO A 39 14.74 -8.65 -10.69
C PRO A 39 15.48 -7.58 -9.89
N ARG A 40 14.77 -6.80 -9.07
CA ARG A 40 15.33 -5.68 -8.29
C ARG A 40 15.64 -6.03 -6.84
N VAL A 41 15.00 -7.08 -6.30
CA VAL A 41 15.03 -7.41 -4.86
C VAL A 41 16.46 -7.62 -4.34
N GLU A 42 17.24 -8.47 -4.99
CA GLU A 42 18.57 -8.82 -4.52
C GLU A 42 19.49 -7.58 -4.43
N LYS A 43 19.51 -6.78 -5.49
CA LYS A 43 20.31 -5.55 -5.53
C LYS A 43 19.85 -4.54 -4.48
N ALA A 44 18.54 -4.30 -4.39
CA ALA A 44 17.96 -3.36 -3.43
C ALA A 44 18.28 -3.78 -1.99
N TYR A 45 18.22 -5.07 -1.69
CA TYR A 45 18.57 -5.61 -0.38
C TYR A 45 20.07 -5.44 -0.06
N LEU A 46 20.96 -5.79 -0.99
CA LEU A 46 22.41 -5.70 -0.79
C LEU A 46 22.91 -4.26 -0.66
N GLU A 47 22.31 -3.34 -1.40
CA GLU A 47 22.67 -1.93 -1.41
C GLU A 47 21.89 -1.09 -0.39
N GLU A 48 20.94 -1.69 0.34
CA GLU A 48 20.06 -1.00 1.30
C GLU A 48 19.32 0.19 0.66
N THR A 49 18.84 0.01 -0.58
CA THR A 49 18.21 1.07 -1.39
C THR A 49 16.76 0.75 -1.70
N THR A 50 15.97 1.81 -1.90
CA THR A 50 14.61 1.72 -2.43
C THR A 50 14.49 2.67 -3.63
N ASP A 51 14.03 2.15 -4.76
CA ASP A 51 13.78 2.94 -5.95
C ASP A 51 12.39 3.59 -5.90
N PRO A 52 12.28 4.93 -5.75
CA PRO A 52 10.99 5.63 -5.71
C PRO A 52 10.14 5.43 -6.97
N GLU A 53 10.76 5.13 -8.12
CA GLU A 53 10.06 4.87 -9.37
C GLU A 53 9.11 3.66 -9.27
N LEU A 54 9.34 2.76 -8.32
CA LEU A 54 8.45 1.63 -8.08
C LEU A 54 7.02 2.06 -7.74
N PHE A 55 6.82 3.20 -7.08
CA PHE A 55 5.48 3.73 -6.81
C PHE A 55 4.74 4.09 -8.10
N ARG A 56 5.41 4.74 -9.05
CA ARG A 56 4.82 5.06 -10.36
C ARG A 56 4.51 3.81 -11.15
N LEU A 57 5.42 2.84 -11.16
CA LEU A 57 5.20 1.57 -11.85
C LEU A 57 4.03 0.80 -11.24
N MET A 58 3.91 0.75 -9.91
CA MET A 58 2.76 0.15 -9.21
C MET A 58 1.46 0.93 -9.52
N GLY A 59 1.50 2.27 -9.54
CA GLY A 59 0.36 3.10 -9.89
C GLY A 59 -0.12 2.84 -11.33
N GLN A 60 0.78 2.81 -12.29
CA GLN A 60 0.48 2.48 -13.70
C GLN A 60 -0.10 1.08 -13.88
N ALA A 61 0.34 0.14 -13.05
CA ALA A 61 -0.19 -1.22 -13.03
C ALA A 61 -1.51 -1.37 -12.25
N GLY A 62 -2.06 -0.28 -11.68
CA GLY A 62 -3.30 -0.29 -10.91
C GLY A 62 -3.21 -0.98 -9.55
N LEU A 63 -2.00 -1.14 -9.00
CA LEU A 63 -1.75 -1.84 -7.73
C LEU A 63 -1.86 -0.94 -6.50
N LEU A 64 -1.92 0.39 -6.69
CA LEU A 64 -2.08 1.35 -5.62
C LEU A 64 -3.54 1.78 -5.47
N GLY A 65 -4.02 1.87 -4.24
CA GLY A 65 -5.38 2.32 -3.94
C GLY A 65 -6.50 1.43 -4.51
N VAL A 66 -6.25 0.14 -4.69
CA VAL A 66 -7.14 -0.83 -5.36
C VAL A 66 -8.62 -0.72 -4.96
N THR A 67 -8.90 -0.37 -3.70
CA THR A 67 -10.25 -0.29 -3.14
C THR A 67 -10.88 1.10 -3.22
N LEU A 68 -10.15 2.10 -3.72
CA LEU A 68 -10.66 3.47 -3.81
C LEU A 68 -11.51 3.67 -5.07
N PRO A 69 -12.43 4.67 -5.05
CA PRO A 69 -13.26 4.98 -6.20
C PRO A 69 -12.49 5.41 -7.45
N GLU A 70 -13.06 5.10 -8.62
CA GLU A 70 -12.50 5.44 -9.94
C GLU A 70 -12.30 6.94 -10.15
N GLU A 71 -13.09 7.78 -9.49
CA GLU A 71 -12.97 9.24 -9.58
C GLU A 71 -11.59 9.77 -9.18
N TYR A 72 -10.81 8.99 -8.41
CA TYR A 72 -9.42 9.29 -8.02
C TYR A 72 -8.38 8.58 -8.89
N GLY A 73 -8.80 7.87 -9.95
CA GLY A 73 -7.93 7.10 -10.84
C GLY A 73 -7.64 5.68 -10.35
N ALA A 74 -8.34 5.21 -9.32
CA ALA A 74 -8.17 3.89 -8.73
C ALA A 74 -9.08 2.83 -9.39
N ALA A 75 -8.87 1.55 -9.07
CA ALA A 75 -9.57 0.44 -9.72
C ALA A 75 -11.00 0.19 -9.20
N ASN A 76 -11.37 0.75 -8.04
CA ASN A 76 -12.65 0.48 -7.37
C ASN A 76 -12.96 -1.02 -7.19
N ALA A 77 -11.92 -1.83 -7.00
CA ALA A 77 -12.04 -3.27 -6.77
C ALA A 77 -12.22 -3.58 -5.28
N GLY A 78 -12.74 -4.76 -4.98
CA GLY A 78 -13.01 -5.17 -3.60
C GLY A 78 -11.76 -5.52 -2.79
N TYR A 79 -11.95 -5.79 -1.48
CA TYR A 79 -10.86 -6.18 -0.58
C TYR A 79 -10.26 -7.54 -0.93
N VAL A 80 -11.01 -8.43 -1.60
CA VAL A 80 -10.45 -9.69 -2.13
C VAL A 80 -9.38 -9.38 -3.16
N SER A 81 -9.66 -8.51 -4.13
CA SER A 81 -8.70 -8.05 -5.13
C SER A 81 -7.47 -7.42 -4.48
N TYR A 82 -7.65 -6.55 -3.47
CA TYR A 82 -6.54 -5.97 -2.73
C TYR A 82 -5.68 -7.04 -2.04
N GLY A 83 -6.30 -8.04 -1.42
CA GLY A 83 -5.60 -9.16 -0.78
C GLY A 83 -4.82 -10.01 -1.80
N LEU A 84 -5.37 -10.23 -2.98
CA LEU A 84 -4.70 -10.95 -4.08
C LEU A 84 -3.47 -10.18 -4.60
N VAL A 85 -3.60 -8.86 -4.80
CA VAL A 85 -2.47 -7.99 -5.17
C VAL A 85 -1.39 -8.05 -4.09
N ALA A 86 -1.77 -7.86 -2.83
CA ALA A 86 -0.84 -7.91 -1.71
C ALA A 86 -0.10 -9.26 -1.62
N ARG A 87 -0.80 -10.38 -1.84
CA ARG A 87 -0.21 -11.72 -1.85
C ARG A 87 0.85 -11.89 -2.94
N GLU A 88 0.57 -11.42 -4.15
CA GLU A 88 1.52 -11.58 -5.25
C GLU A 88 2.76 -10.68 -5.09
N VAL A 89 2.61 -9.48 -4.54
CA VAL A 89 3.75 -8.62 -4.19
C VAL A 89 4.56 -9.20 -3.03
N GLU A 90 3.88 -9.68 -1.97
CA GLU A 90 4.52 -10.35 -0.80
C GLU A 90 5.33 -11.58 -1.22
N ARG A 91 4.85 -12.34 -2.19
CA ARG A 91 5.56 -13.51 -2.73
C ARG A 91 6.96 -13.16 -3.25
N VAL A 92 7.15 -11.94 -3.69
CA VAL A 92 8.43 -11.44 -4.19
C VAL A 92 9.25 -10.83 -3.05
N ASP A 93 8.67 -9.89 -2.32
CA ASP A 93 9.36 -9.21 -1.22
C ASP A 93 8.39 -8.52 -0.26
N SER A 94 8.56 -8.78 1.05
CA SER A 94 7.75 -8.18 2.11
C SER A 94 7.92 -6.67 2.22
N GLY A 95 9.09 -6.14 1.91
CA GLY A 95 9.37 -4.70 1.91
C GLY A 95 8.54 -3.98 0.85
N TYR A 96 8.51 -4.51 -0.37
CA TYR A 96 7.69 -3.96 -1.45
C TYR A 96 6.19 -4.05 -1.14
N ARG A 97 5.73 -5.16 -0.55
CA ARG A 97 4.35 -5.27 -0.11
C ARG A 97 4.04 -4.26 1.00
N SER A 98 4.93 -4.06 1.96
CA SER A 98 4.78 -3.06 3.02
C SER A 98 4.69 -1.63 2.45
N MET A 99 5.58 -1.30 1.52
CA MET A 99 5.59 -0.04 0.75
C MET A 99 4.23 0.26 0.11
N MET A 100 3.71 -0.72 -0.65
CA MET A 100 2.41 -0.66 -1.32
C MET A 100 1.25 -0.51 -0.32
N SER A 101 1.27 -1.29 0.77
CA SER A 101 0.17 -1.28 1.72
C SER A 101 0.14 -0.03 2.60
N VAL A 102 1.30 0.54 2.94
CA VAL A 102 1.35 1.85 3.61
C VAL A 102 0.73 2.92 2.73
N GLN A 103 1.13 2.98 1.47
CA GLN A 103 0.57 3.92 0.50
C GLN A 103 -0.95 3.79 0.40
N SER A 104 -1.46 2.57 0.20
CA SER A 104 -2.87 2.30 -0.07
C SER A 104 -3.76 2.37 1.18
N SER A 105 -3.35 1.69 2.25
CA SER A 105 -4.20 1.46 3.43
C SER A 105 -4.01 2.49 4.52
N LEU A 106 -2.76 2.94 4.76
CA LEU A 106 -2.45 3.82 5.88
C LEU A 106 -2.40 5.30 5.48
N VAL A 107 -2.22 5.60 4.20
CA VAL A 107 -2.19 6.97 3.69
C VAL A 107 -3.46 7.30 2.91
N MET A 108 -3.71 6.62 1.79
CA MET A 108 -4.86 6.95 0.94
C MET A 108 -6.19 6.70 1.62
N TYR A 109 -6.37 5.56 2.29
CA TYR A 109 -7.65 5.23 2.90
C TYR A 109 -8.08 6.23 3.99
N PRO A 110 -7.23 6.66 4.95
CA PRO A 110 -7.60 7.71 5.90
C PRO A 110 -7.94 9.04 5.24
N ILE A 111 -7.22 9.45 4.20
CA ILE A 111 -7.55 10.67 3.45
C ILE A 111 -8.94 10.53 2.79
N TYR A 112 -9.22 9.37 2.20
CA TYR A 112 -10.51 9.09 1.60
C TYR A 112 -11.65 9.06 2.63
N ALA A 113 -11.46 8.35 3.74
CA ALA A 113 -12.51 8.13 4.73
C ALA A 113 -12.81 9.37 5.60
N TYR A 114 -11.77 10.16 5.92
CA TYR A 114 -11.87 11.21 6.93
C TYR A 114 -11.46 12.60 6.43
N GLY A 115 -10.84 12.69 5.26
CA GLY A 115 -10.44 13.96 4.66
C GLY A 115 -11.63 14.75 4.10
N SER A 116 -11.46 16.06 3.97
CA SER A 116 -12.40 16.91 3.21
C SER A 116 -12.35 16.60 1.71
N ASP A 117 -13.37 17.00 0.97
CA ASP A 117 -13.39 16.86 -0.49
C ASP A 117 -12.22 17.55 -1.17
N GLU A 118 -11.78 18.68 -0.62
CA GLU A 118 -10.60 19.39 -1.09
C GLU A 118 -9.33 18.57 -0.88
N GLN A 119 -9.17 17.96 0.28
CA GLN A 119 -8.02 17.09 0.60
C GLN A 119 -8.02 15.84 -0.28
N ARG A 120 -9.16 15.18 -0.47
CA ARG A 120 -9.30 14.02 -1.34
C ARG A 120 -8.86 14.35 -2.77
N LYS A 121 -9.41 15.42 -3.35
CA LYS A 121 -9.09 15.87 -4.72
C LYS A 121 -7.63 16.29 -4.88
N LYS A 122 -7.03 16.86 -3.82
CA LYS A 122 -5.65 17.31 -3.84
C LYS A 122 -4.64 16.17 -3.81
N TYR A 123 -4.88 15.16 -2.97
CA TYR A 123 -3.86 14.15 -2.67
C TYR A 123 -4.09 12.80 -3.34
N LEU A 124 -5.34 12.31 -3.39
CA LEU A 124 -5.61 10.94 -3.81
C LEU A 124 -5.16 10.64 -5.25
N PRO A 125 -5.39 11.50 -6.27
CA PRO A 125 -4.94 11.18 -7.61
C PRO A 125 -3.42 11.00 -7.74
N GLY A 126 -2.63 11.88 -7.10
CA GLY A 126 -1.18 11.76 -7.10
C GLY A 126 -0.66 10.56 -6.30
N LEU A 127 -1.33 10.19 -5.21
CA LEU A 127 -1.00 8.99 -4.43
C LEU A 127 -1.36 7.70 -5.18
N VAL A 128 -2.48 7.67 -5.90
CA VAL A 128 -2.92 6.52 -6.72
C VAL A 128 -1.98 6.31 -7.91
N SER A 129 -1.59 7.39 -8.60
CA SER A 129 -0.64 7.30 -9.71
C SER A 129 0.80 6.99 -9.27
N GLY A 130 1.10 7.12 -7.98
CA GLY A 130 2.45 6.99 -7.43
C GLY A 130 3.37 8.17 -7.72
N GLU A 131 2.82 9.31 -8.17
CA GLU A 131 3.54 10.57 -8.28
C GLU A 131 3.83 11.20 -6.92
N LEU A 132 2.93 11.00 -5.96
CA LEU A 132 3.11 11.33 -4.55
C LEU A 132 3.30 10.07 -3.75
N ILE A 133 4.25 10.11 -2.83
CA ILE A 133 4.54 9.04 -1.89
C ILE A 133 4.11 9.47 -0.51
N GLY A 134 3.38 8.60 0.19
CA GLY A 134 2.92 8.87 1.54
C GLY A 134 3.57 7.99 2.60
N CYS A 135 3.59 8.49 3.82
CA CYS A 135 3.96 7.71 5.00
C CYS A 135 2.99 7.97 6.15
N PHE A 136 2.98 7.05 7.12
CA PHE A 136 2.10 7.11 8.29
C PHE A 136 2.90 7.07 9.58
N GLY A 137 3.04 8.22 10.23
CA GLY A 137 3.80 8.39 11.46
C GLY A 137 3.02 7.97 12.69
N LEU A 138 2.97 6.66 13.01
CA LEU A 138 2.32 6.13 14.21
C LEU A 138 3.33 5.85 15.32
N THR A 139 4.22 4.88 15.11
CA THR A 139 5.14 4.35 16.11
C THR A 139 6.12 5.41 16.63
N GLU A 140 6.36 5.39 17.93
CA GLU A 140 7.37 6.21 18.62
C GLU A 140 8.37 5.30 19.34
N PRO A 141 9.55 5.80 19.76
CA PRO A 141 10.53 5.00 20.48
C PRO A 141 9.97 4.24 21.68
N ASP A 142 9.03 4.86 22.42
CA ASP A 142 8.41 4.30 23.64
C ASP A 142 6.94 3.85 23.41
N ALA A 143 6.42 3.91 22.19
CA ALA A 143 5.02 3.62 21.89
C ALA A 143 4.90 2.82 20.56
N GLY A 144 5.07 1.50 20.65
CA GLY A 144 4.89 0.56 19.57
C GLY A 144 3.54 -0.15 19.65
N SER A 145 3.47 -1.25 20.43
CA SER A 145 2.24 -2.05 20.60
C SER A 145 1.12 -1.30 21.30
N ASP A 146 1.44 -0.29 22.09
CA ASP A 146 0.47 0.65 22.70
C ASP A 146 0.62 2.05 22.10
N PRO A 147 -0.06 2.34 20.97
CA PRO A 147 -0.02 3.67 20.37
C PRO A 147 -0.72 4.75 21.21
N ALA A 148 -1.55 4.36 22.20
CA ALA A 148 -2.16 5.32 23.11
C ALA A 148 -1.12 6.02 24.01
N GLY A 149 0.06 5.42 24.18
CA GLY A 149 1.19 6.00 24.90
C GLY A 149 2.00 7.05 24.10
N MET A 150 1.58 7.43 22.90
CA MET A 150 2.27 8.43 22.07
C MET A 150 2.47 9.77 22.80
N LYS A 151 3.66 10.35 22.63
CA LYS A 151 4.03 11.65 23.22
C LYS A 151 4.05 12.79 22.20
N THR A 152 4.08 12.50 20.90
CA THR A 152 4.02 13.52 19.84
C THR A 152 2.74 14.34 19.98
N ARG A 153 2.89 15.66 19.91
CA ARG A 153 1.81 16.63 20.09
C ARG A 153 1.71 17.59 18.92
N ALA A 154 0.46 17.95 18.59
CA ALA A 154 0.14 19.04 17.69
C ALA A 154 -0.47 20.18 18.51
N GLU A 155 0.27 21.24 18.73
CA GLU A 155 -0.21 22.46 19.42
C GLU A 155 -0.79 23.42 18.38
N LYS A 156 -2.02 23.90 18.63
CA LYS A 156 -2.62 24.93 17.78
C LYS A 156 -1.89 26.26 18.00
N ILE A 157 -1.43 26.85 16.92
CA ILE A 157 -0.79 28.18 16.90
C ILE A 157 -1.52 29.07 15.91
N ASP A 158 -1.17 30.36 15.85
CA ASP A 158 -1.72 31.24 14.83
C ASP A 158 -1.32 30.77 13.42
N GLY A 159 -2.30 30.60 12.54
CA GLY A 159 -2.12 30.13 11.17
C GLY A 159 -1.88 28.62 10.98
N GLY A 160 -1.93 27.78 12.04
CA GLY A 160 -1.71 26.35 11.88
C GLY A 160 -1.46 25.55 13.15
N TYR A 161 -0.53 24.57 13.06
CA TYR A 161 -0.13 23.70 14.16
C TYR A 161 1.39 23.60 14.26
N ARG A 162 1.88 23.48 15.49
CA ARG A 162 3.26 23.10 15.78
C ARG A 162 3.30 21.63 16.17
N LEU A 163 4.03 20.81 15.42
CA LEU A 163 4.27 19.40 15.76
C LEU A 163 5.56 19.29 16.55
N SER A 164 5.53 18.52 17.65
CA SER A 164 6.69 18.24 18.50
C SER A 164 6.66 16.80 18.95
N GLY A 165 7.75 16.06 18.71
CA GLY A 165 7.90 14.65 19.03
C GLY A 165 8.86 13.93 18.12
N SER A 166 8.89 12.60 18.23
CA SER A 166 9.71 11.71 17.39
C SER A 166 8.90 10.51 16.97
N LYS A 167 9.12 10.06 15.75
CA LYS A 167 8.55 8.82 15.20
C LYS A 167 9.67 7.84 14.88
N MET A 168 9.36 6.54 14.83
CA MET A 168 10.34 5.47 14.60
C MET A 168 9.78 4.43 13.64
N TRP A 169 10.65 3.88 12.80
CA TRP A 169 10.32 2.80 11.86
C TRP A 169 9.21 3.14 10.86
N ILE A 170 9.20 4.36 10.35
CA ILE A 170 8.16 4.83 9.45
C ILE A 170 8.50 4.46 8.01
N SER A 171 7.80 3.46 7.48
CA SER A 171 7.93 3.05 6.07
C SER A 171 7.68 4.24 5.14
N ASN A 172 8.47 4.33 4.08
CA ASN A 172 8.44 5.38 3.06
C ASN A 172 8.92 6.76 3.52
N SER A 173 9.11 7.03 4.82
CA SER A 173 9.40 8.39 5.32
C SER A 173 10.62 9.09 4.69
N PRO A 174 11.72 8.39 4.30
CA PRO A 174 12.87 9.05 3.66
C PRO A 174 12.58 9.65 2.27
N ILE A 175 11.50 9.19 1.62
CA ILE A 175 11.13 9.55 0.25
C ILE A 175 9.69 10.07 0.14
N ALA A 176 9.00 10.29 1.28
CA ALA A 176 7.59 10.67 1.29
C ALA A 176 7.38 12.16 1.02
N ASP A 177 6.33 12.46 0.25
CA ASP A 177 5.81 13.81 -0.01
C ASP A 177 4.69 14.18 0.97
N VAL A 178 3.99 13.16 1.52
CA VAL A 178 2.84 13.32 2.41
C VAL A 178 3.07 12.53 3.70
N PHE A 179 2.95 13.24 4.82
CA PHE A 179 3.13 12.71 6.17
C PHE A 179 1.83 12.78 6.97
#